data_d5407e46d6b182cdb10551a8e5a39fd4
#
_entry.id   d5407e46d6b182cdb10551a8e5a39fd4
#
_cell.length_a   1.000
_cell.length_b   1.000
_cell.length_c   1.000
_cell.angle_alpha   90.00
_cell.angle_beta   90.00
_cell.angle_gamma   90.00
#
_symmetry.space_group_name_H-M   'P 1'
#
loop_
_entity.id
_entity.type
_entity.pdbx_description
1 polymer ?
#
loop_
_entity_poly.entity_id
_entity_poly.type
_entity_poly.pdbx_seq_one_letter_code
_entity_poly.pdbx_strand_id
1 'polypeptide(L)'
;MKKGFYYIIALLIVSLFWSCSTKKNTKASRFYHAFNSRYNIYFNGKTSFDEALLSMQNGYKESYSDMILMYPISAQPKDKPETGGPFDRAIEKSNKAIKLHSIKAKPPKKPGWRNDPKQRAWQEQEEYNPFLKKCWLMMGQAQFYNADFLQASATFSYIARHYAHDEEVVAEARLWQARCYSEMEWFYEAEDILGKLNTNGIPRKNLNQYAAVYADYLVKNKQYEEAVPYFKTAIKAEKNRRQRTRMKYLLGQIYAEQDQNGLAYQMFGQVIKANPPYELEFAARIRQTEVFTGGNYQKVIKMLQRMAKSDKNKDLLDQVYYALGNVYMSREDTVNAIKNYELGVEKSTQNGLDKAICQIKLGDLYFQKRDYVKAQPNFSGALSGIQKESGHTNR
;
A
#
# COMPACT_ATOMS: atom_id res chain seq x y z
N MET A 1 -57.76 32.73 0.57
CA MET A 1 -56.88 32.06 -0.39
C MET A 1 -55.52 31.68 0.19
N LYS A 2 -54.83 32.48 1.00
CA LYS A 2 -53.49 32.14 1.54
C LYS A 2 -53.48 30.94 2.50
N LYS A 3 -54.50 30.73 3.34
CA LYS A 3 -54.54 29.57 4.27
C LYS A 3 -54.65 28.20 3.55
N GLY A 4 -55.41 28.11 2.45
CA GLY A 4 -55.53 26.88 1.68
C GLY A 4 -54.20 26.44 1.01
N PHE A 5 -53.41 27.42 0.60
CA PHE A 5 -52.09 27.15 0.01
C PHE A 5 -51.09 26.52 1.01
N TYR A 6 -51.11 26.98 2.28
CA TYR A 6 -50.29 26.37 3.33
C TYR A 6 -50.73 24.95 3.68
N TYR A 7 -52.02 24.63 3.65
CA TYR A 7 -52.52 23.27 3.85
C TYR A 7 -52.10 22.35 2.71
N ILE A 8 -52.08 22.82 1.47
CA ILE A 8 -51.63 22.04 0.32
C ILE A 8 -50.11 21.76 0.42
N ILE A 9 -49.31 22.75 0.81
CA ILE A 9 -47.87 22.58 1.04
C ILE A 9 -47.62 21.64 2.20
N ALA A 10 -48.32 21.76 3.32
CA ALA A 10 -48.21 20.87 4.47
C ALA A 10 -48.60 19.43 4.10
N LEU A 11 -49.64 19.22 3.31
CA LEU A 11 -50.09 17.91 2.82
C LEU A 11 -49.10 17.31 1.84
N LEU A 12 -48.48 18.10 0.98
CA LEU A 12 -47.39 17.72 0.09
C LEU A 12 -46.13 17.30 0.86
N ILE A 13 -45.77 18.03 1.92
CA ILE A 13 -44.64 17.71 2.79
C ILE A 13 -44.92 16.41 3.56
N VAL A 14 -46.11 16.22 4.11
CA VAL A 14 -46.50 15.00 4.81
C VAL A 14 -46.54 13.79 3.87
N SER A 15 -46.99 13.97 2.61
CA SER A 15 -46.99 12.88 1.60
C SER A 15 -45.59 12.45 1.17
N LEU A 16 -44.61 13.36 1.23
CA LEU A 16 -43.19 13.06 0.99
C LEU A 16 -42.59 12.12 2.06
N PHE A 17 -43.01 12.26 3.32
CA PHE A 17 -42.53 11.38 4.41
C PHE A 17 -43.09 9.96 4.33
N TRP A 18 -44.25 9.71 3.74
CA TRP A 18 -44.82 8.35 3.60
C TRP A 18 -44.20 7.52 2.46
N SER A 19 -43.50 8.16 1.54
CA SER A 19 -42.87 7.50 0.37
C SER A 19 -41.50 6.88 0.64
N CYS A 20 -40.87 7.16 1.77
CA CYS A 20 -39.45 6.91 2.02
C CYS A 20 -39.17 5.67 2.91
N SER A 21 -40.02 4.64 2.85
CA SER A 21 -39.83 3.43 3.63
C SER A 21 -38.93 2.43 2.92
N THR A 22 -37.96 1.83 3.63
CA THR A 22 -37.12 0.69 3.16
C THR A 22 -37.97 -0.57 2.89
N LYS A 23 -39.20 -0.64 3.43
CA LYS A 23 -40.13 -1.74 3.20
C LYS A 23 -40.76 -1.71 1.81
N LYS A 24 -40.61 -0.61 1.05
CA LYS A 24 -41.15 -0.44 -0.30
C LYS A 24 -40.01 -0.22 -1.31
N ASN A 25 -40.02 -0.99 -2.39
CA ASN A 25 -39.05 -0.83 -3.47
C ASN A 25 -39.66 -0.02 -4.62
N THR A 26 -39.68 1.30 -4.48
CA THR A 26 -40.09 2.25 -5.51
C THR A 26 -38.90 3.07 -6.01
N LYS A 27 -39.03 3.73 -7.18
CA LYS A 27 -37.99 4.62 -7.68
C LYS A 27 -37.68 5.76 -6.67
N ALA A 28 -38.71 6.34 -6.07
CA ALA A 28 -38.56 7.40 -5.06
C ALA A 28 -37.85 6.91 -3.80
N SER A 29 -38.22 5.71 -3.27
CA SER A 29 -37.57 5.09 -2.13
C SER A 29 -36.08 4.83 -2.40
N ARG A 30 -35.76 4.22 -3.54
CA ARG A 30 -34.35 3.98 -3.93
C ARG A 30 -33.55 5.27 -4.04
N PHE A 31 -34.14 6.31 -4.67
CA PHE A 31 -33.45 7.61 -4.78
C PHE A 31 -33.23 8.24 -3.40
N TYR A 32 -34.23 8.31 -2.55
CA TYR A 32 -34.14 8.87 -1.21
C TYR A 32 -33.07 8.17 -0.37
N HIS A 33 -33.11 6.84 -0.31
CA HIS A 33 -32.15 6.06 0.49
C HIS A 33 -30.74 6.14 -0.09
N ALA A 34 -30.57 6.14 -1.40
CA ALA A 34 -29.28 6.31 -2.06
C ALA A 34 -28.70 7.72 -1.78
N PHE A 35 -29.54 8.77 -1.88
CA PHE A 35 -29.14 10.14 -1.60
C PHE A 35 -28.66 10.33 -0.15
N ASN A 36 -29.45 9.86 0.83
CA ASN A 36 -29.09 9.96 2.24
C ASN A 36 -27.86 9.12 2.59
N SER A 37 -27.76 7.90 2.04
CA SER A 37 -26.54 7.08 2.21
C SER A 37 -25.31 7.81 1.71
N ARG A 38 -25.38 8.46 0.55
CA ARG A 38 -24.26 9.11 -0.12
C ARG A 38 -23.84 10.41 0.57
N TYR A 39 -24.75 11.35 0.70
CA TYR A 39 -24.41 12.74 1.05
C TYR A 39 -24.44 13.03 2.56
N ASN A 40 -25.07 12.17 3.35
CA ASN A 40 -25.14 12.37 4.79
C ASN A 40 -24.22 11.39 5.52
N ILE A 41 -24.40 10.09 5.31
CA ILE A 41 -23.71 9.09 6.14
C ILE A 41 -22.35 8.73 5.57
N TYR A 42 -22.31 8.31 4.29
CA TYR A 42 -21.07 7.90 3.63
C TYR A 42 -20.06 9.05 3.53
N PHE A 43 -20.50 10.25 3.17
CA PHE A 43 -19.61 11.40 3.07
C PHE A 43 -18.83 11.64 4.39
N ASN A 44 -19.53 11.65 5.53
CA ASN A 44 -18.88 11.81 6.82
C ASN A 44 -17.96 10.64 7.20
N GLY A 45 -18.34 9.40 6.84
CA GLY A 45 -17.48 8.21 7.02
C GLY A 45 -16.24 8.28 6.15
N LYS A 46 -16.39 8.69 4.89
CA LYS A 46 -15.28 8.82 3.94
C LYS A 46 -14.30 9.92 4.33
N THR A 47 -14.78 11.05 4.83
CA THR A 47 -13.91 12.11 5.36
C THR A 47 -13.05 11.58 6.51
N SER A 48 -13.65 10.93 7.51
CA SER A 48 -12.89 10.31 8.60
C SER A 48 -11.92 9.23 8.12
N PHE A 49 -12.32 8.43 7.13
CA PHE A 49 -11.45 7.43 6.51
C PHE A 49 -10.22 8.06 5.86
N ASP A 50 -10.43 9.13 5.07
CA ASP A 50 -9.33 9.80 4.36
C ASP A 50 -8.37 10.51 5.32
N GLU A 51 -8.90 11.12 6.40
CA GLU A 51 -8.09 11.73 7.46
C GLU A 51 -7.23 10.67 8.19
N ALA A 52 -7.82 9.53 8.55
CA ALA A 52 -7.11 8.43 9.19
C ALA A 52 -6.03 7.84 8.26
N LEU A 53 -6.34 7.66 6.97
CA LEU A 53 -5.39 7.16 5.98
C LEU A 53 -4.22 8.12 5.80
N LEU A 54 -4.48 9.41 5.72
CA LEU A 54 -3.44 10.44 5.62
C LEU A 54 -2.55 10.47 6.88
N SER A 55 -3.16 10.39 8.06
CA SER A 55 -2.45 10.32 9.35
C SER A 55 -1.53 9.10 9.41
N MET A 56 -2.03 7.92 9.03
CA MET A 56 -1.24 6.68 8.96
C MET A 56 -0.06 6.82 8.00
N GLN A 57 -0.29 7.37 6.80
CA GLN A 57 0.76 7.56 5.80
C GLN A 57 1.82 8.58 6.23
N ASN A 58 1.43 9.62 6.97
CA ASN A 58 2.35 10.64 7.45
C ASN A 58 3.12 10.20 8.71
N GLY A 59 2.52 9.35 9.53
CA GLY A 59 3.14 8.81 10.75
C GLY A 59 4.12 7.65 10.46
N TYR A 60 4.03 7.03 9.28
CA TYR A 60 4.89 5.91 8.92
C TYR A 60 6.31 6.40 8.58
N LYS A 61 7.30 5.88 9.32
CA LYS A 61 8.72 6.07 9.04
C LYS A 61 9.25 4.84 8.31
N GLU A 62 9.78 5.06 7.10
CA GLU A 62 10.33 4.01 6.25
C GLU A 62 11.77 3.69 6.67
N SER A 63 12.11 2.41 6.80
CA SER A 63 13.50 1.93 6.78
C SER A 63 13.91 1.69 5.32
N TYR A 64 14.91 2.43 4.86
CA TYR A 64 15.43 2.27 3.50
C TYR A 64 16.63 1.32 3.43
N SER A 65 17.09 0.81 4.57
CA SER A 65 18.17 -0.17 4.64
C SER A 65 17.75 -1.52 4.08
N ASP A 66 16.47 -1.85 4.25
CA ASP A 66 15.85 -3.08 3.74
C ASP A 66 15.02 -2.82 2.47
N MET A 67 14.47 -3.89 1.90
CA MET A 67 13.47 -3.79 0.84
C MET A 67 12.20 -3.18 1.43
N ILE A 68 11.79 -2.01 0.89
CA ILE A 68 10.60 -1.33 1.39
C ILE A 68 9.32 -2.10 1.04
N LEU A 69 8.32 -1.97 1.90
CA LEU A 69 6.99 -2.52 1.62
C LEU A 69 6.25 -1.68 0.58
N MET A 70 5.46 -2.31 -0.28
CA MET A 70 4.68 -1.57 -1.29
C MET A 70 3.68 -0.60 -0.63
N TYR A 71 3.09 -0.99 0.50
CA TYR A 71 2.13 -0.19 1.26
C TYR A 71 2.51 -0.10 2.74
N PRO A 72 2.42 1.10 3.37
CA PRO A 72 2.72 1.28 4.80
C PRO A 72 1.89 0.40 5.74
N ILE A 73 0.68 0.01 5.34
CA ILE A 73 -0.20 -0.86 6.14
C ILE A 73 0.45 -2.21 6.46
N SER A 74 1.26 -2.73 5.55
CA SER A 74 1.93 -4.02 5.72
C SER A 74 2.96 -4.04 6.87
N ALA A 75 3.37 -2.86 7.35
CA ALA A 75 4.23 -2.71 8.53
C ALA A 75 3.47 -2.66 9.87
N GLN A 76 2.14 -2.65 9.84
CA GLN A 76 1.33 -2.62 11.06
C GLN A 76 1.37 -3.96 11.78
N PRO A 77 1.42 -3.96 13.14
CA PRO A 77 1.30 -5.19 13.91
C PRO A 77 -0.01 -5.92 13.59
N LYS A 78 0.09 -7.23 13.38
CA LYS A 78 -1.08 -8.07 13.02
C LYS A 78 -1.99 -8.39 14.22
N ASP A 79 -1.47 -8.18 15.45
CA ASP A 79 -2.14 -8.51 16.72
C ASP A 79 -2.76 -7.27 17.40
N LYS A 80 -3.40 -6.41 16.63
CA LYS A 80 -4.09 -5.24 17.21
C LYS A 80 -5.41 -5.65 17.88
N PRO A 81 -5.78 -5.01 19.02
CA PRO A 81 -7.09 -5.23 19.63
C PRO A 81 -8.22 -4.87 18.66
N GLU A 82 -9.28 -5.67 18.65
CA GLU A 82 -10.42 -5.59 17.73
C GLU A 82 -11.20 -4.27 17.76
N THR A 83 -10.97 -3.42 18.76
CA THR A 83 -11.68 -2.14 18.96
C THR A 83 -10.74 -0.98 19.22
N GLY A 84 -11.12 0.22 18.79
CA GLY A 84 -10.37 1.45 19.02
C GLY A 84 -9.38 1.82 17.93
N GLY A 85 -9.58 1.34 16.70
CA GLY A 85 -8.75 1.68 15.54
C GLY A 85 -9.08 3.05 14.94
N PRO A 86 -8.13 3.69 14.23
CA PRO A 86 -8.33 5.01 13.63
C PRO A 86 -9.44 5.05 12.57
N PHE A 87 -9.83 3.89 12.02
CA PHE A 87 -10.87 3.77 10.99
C PHE A 87 -12.25 3.37 11.53
N ASP A 88 -12.43 3.23 12.85
CA ASP A 88 -13.69 2.77 13.47
C ASP A 88 -14.89 3.68 13.15
N ARG A 89 -14.64 4.98 13.03
CA ARG A 89 -15.71 5.92 12.67
C ARG A 89 -16.22 5.67 11.24
N ALA A 90 -15.36 5.26 10.31
CA ALA A 90 -15.77 4.86 8.96
C ALA A 90 -16.60 3.57 9.00
N ILE A 91 -16.22 2.59 9.83
CA ILE A 91 -16.97 1.35 10.06
C ILE A 91 -18.34 1.66 10.65
N GLU A 92 -18.41 2.49 11.71
CA GLU A 92 -19.67 2.92 12.34
C GLU A 92 -20.61 3.57 11.32
N LYS A 93 -20.12 4.53 10.53
CA LYS A 93 -20.92 5.20 9.50
C LYS A 93 -21.38 4.25 8.41
N SER A 94 -20.53 3.32 7.98
CA SER A 94 -20.91 2.29 7.02
C SER A 94 -22.03 1.41 7.56
N ASN A 95 -21.88 0.89 8.79
CA ASN A 95 -22.91 0.10 9.47
C ASN A 95 -24.22 0.87 9.61
N LYS A 96 -24.17 2.16 9.98
CA LYS A 96 -25.35 3.02 10.08
C LYS A 96 -26.05 3.17 8.73
N ALA A 97 -25.31 3.39 7.64
CA ALA A 97 -25.89 3.47 6.29
C ALA A 97 -26.56 2.17 5.89
N ILE A 98 -25.93 1.03 6.11
CA ILE A 98 -26.45 -0.29 5.81
C ILE A 98 -27.74 -0.56 6.62
N LYS A 99 -27.71 -0.33 7.94
CA LYS A 99 -28.84 -0.57 8.83
C LYS A 99 -30.06 0.28 8.48
N LEU A 100 -29.87 1.56 8.13
CA LEU A 100 -30.97 2.52 7.94
C LEU A 100 -31.48 2.60 6.50
N HIS A 101 -30.68 2.21 5.51
CA HIS A 101 -30.98 2.50 4.10
C HIS A 101 -30.93 1.27 3.18
N SER A 102 -30.78 0.05 3.71
CA SER A 102 -30.89 -1.19 2.95
C SER A 102 -32.34 -1.41 2.49
N ILE A 103 -32.51 -1.67 1.20
CA ILE A 103 -33.81 -1.97 0.57
C ILE A 103 -33.79 -3.43 0.09
N LYS A 104 -34.31 -4.35 0.91
CA LYS A 104 -34.39 -5.78 0.59
C LYS A 104 -35.74 -6.17 -0.05
N ALA A 105 -36.73 -5.28 0.03
CA ALA A 105 -38.04 -5.52 -0.57
C ALA A 105 -37.94 -5.70 -2.09
N LYS A 106 -38.50 -6.78 -2.60
CA LYS A 106 -38.49 -7.07 -4.06
C LYS A 106 -39.32 -6.03 -4.81
N PRO A 107 -38.86 -5.59 -6.00
CA PRO A 107 -39.65 -4.69 -6.84
C PRO A 107 -40.91 -5.39 -7.41
N PRO A 108 -41.93 -4.64 -7.81
CA PRO A 108 -43.10 -5.21 -8.48
C PRO A 108 -42.68 -5.97 -9.76
N LYS A 109 -43.24 -7.17 -9.92
CA LYS A 109 -42.98 -8.00 -11.09
C LYS A 109 -43.76 -7.42 -12.32
N LYS A 110 -43.07 -7.22 -13.42
CA LYS A 110 -43.69 -6.84 -14.68
C LYS A 110 -44.23 -8.07 -15.41
N PRO A 111 -45.30 -7.93 -16.24
CA PRO A 111 -45.71 -9.00 -17.11
C PRO A 111 -44.54 -9.51 -17.97
N GLY A 112 -44.40 -10.82 -18.13
CA GLY A 112 -43.30 -11.41 -18.90
C GLY A 112 -41.89 -11.33 -18.31
N TRP A 113 -41.72 -10.89 -17.06
CA TRP A 113 -40.40 -10.70 -16.39
C TRP A 113 -39.53 -11.96 -16.41
N ARG A 114 -40.12 -13.16 -16.44
CA ARG A 114 -39.37 -14.42 -16.47
C ARG A 114 -38.64 -14.65 -17.78
N ASN A 115 -39.17 -14.09 -18.88
CA ASN A 115 -38.61 -14.22 -20.24
C ASN A 115 -37.57 -13.12 -20.54
N ASP A 116 -37.52 -12.07 -19.71
CA ASP A 116 -36.55 -10.99 -19.84
C ASP A 116 -35.35 -11.22 -18.89
N PRO A 117 -34.13 -11.53 -19.40
CA PRO A 117 -32.95 -11.79 -18.57
C PRO A 117 -32.62 -10.61 -17.62
N LYS A 118 -32.83 -9.37 -18.07
CA LYS A 118 -32.56 -8.16 -17.24
C LYS A 118 -33.55 -8.05 -16.09
N GLN A 119 -34.82 -8.39 -16.32
CA GLN A 119 -35.83 -8.35 -15.26
C GLN A 119 -35.63 -9.50 -14.26
N ARG A 120 -35.18 -10.68 -14.72
CA ARG A 120 -34.81 -11.79 -13.83
C ARG A 120 -33.67 -11.38 -12.93
N ALA A 121 -32.54 -10.93 -13.49
CA ALA A 121 -31.39 -10.46 -12.73
C ALA A 121 -31.75 -9.35 -11.75
N TRP A 122 -32.67 -8.43 -12.15
CA TRP A 122 -33.16 -7.39 -11.24
C TRP A 122 -33.99 -7.96 -10.09
N GLN A 123 -34.84 -9.00 -10.33
CA GLN A 123 -35.63 -9.65 -9.30
C GLN A 123 -34.80 -10.54 -8.35
N GLU A 124 -33.64 -11.01 -8.79
CA GLU A 124 -32.74 -11.87 -8.02
C GLU A 124 -31.85 -11.10 -7.06
N GLN A 125 -31.66 -9.79 -7.27
CA GLN A 125 -30.83 -8.95 -6.41
C GLN A 125 -31.32 -9.00 -4.95
N GLU A 126 -30.37 -8.94 -4.02
CA GLU A 126 -30.63 -8.94 -2.56
C GLU A 126 -30.66 -7.52 -1.98
N GLU A 127 -30.11 -6.54 -2.69
CA GLU A 127 -30.07 -5.13 -2.29
C GLU A 127 -30.48 -4.23 -3.47
N TYR A 128 -31.37 -3.29 -3.22
CA TYR A 128 -31.90 -2.36 -4.22
C TYR A 128 -31.52 -0.91 -4.00
N ASN A 129 -30.86 -0.56 -2.88
CA ASN A 129 -30.22 0.74 -2.76
C ASN A 129 -28.90 0.72 -3.55
N PRO A 130 -28.82 1.45 -4.68
CA PRO A 130 -27.66 1.35 -5.59
C PRO A 130 -26.37 1.90 -5.00
N PHE A 131 -26.44 2.63 -3.88
CA PHE A 131 -25.28 3.24 -3.26
C PHE A 131 -24.63 2.36 -2.16
N LEU A 132 -25.38 1.45 -1.54
CA LEU A 132 -24.88 0.69 -0.39
C LEU A 132 -23.64 -0.17 -0.66
N LYS A 133 -23.43 -0.62 -1.90
CA LYS A 133 -22.19 -1.28 -2.30
C LYS A 133 -20.94 -0.47 -1.94
N LYS A 134 -20.99 0.88 -2.02
CA LYS A 134 -19.89 1.76 -1.63
C LYS A 134 -19.70 1.81 -0.09
N CYS A 135 -20.77 1.73 0.67
CA CYS A 135 -20.70 1.67 2.12
C CYS A 135 -20.08 0.33 2.59
N TRP A 136 -20.49 -0.78 1.97
CA TRP A 136 -19.91 -2.09 2.24
C TRP A 136 -18.41 -2.14 1.91
N LEU A 137 -18.01 -1.64 0.73
CA LEU A 137 -16.59 -1.57 0.34
C LEU A 137 -15.79 -0.68 1.31
N MET A 138 -16.32 0.48 1.71
CA MET A 138 -15.64 1.35 2.69
C MET A 138 -15.50 0.66 4.05
N MET A 139 -16.47 -0.13 4.49
CA MET A 139 -16.40 -0.89 5.73
C MET A 139 -15.27 -1.92 5.69
N GLY A 140 -15.21 -2.75 4.64
CA GLY A 140 -14.14 -3.71 4.48
C GLY A 140 -12.75 -3.06 4.36
N GLN A 141 -12.65 -1.93 3.64
CA GLN A 141 -11.41 -1.16 3.56
C GLN A 141 -11.01 -0.59 4.93
N ALA A 142 -11.95 -0.09 5.72
CA ALA A 142 -11.67 0.45 7.05
C ALA A 142 -11.20 -0.66 8.02
N GLN A 143 -11.82 -1.84 7.97
CA GLN A 143 -11.36 -3.03 8.71
C GLN A 143 -9.94 -3.42 8.28
N PHE A 144 -9.66 -3.45 6.98
CA PHE A 144 -8.33 -3.73 6.44
C PHE A 144 -7.27 -2.74 6.97
N TYR A 145 -7.56 -1.44 6.97
CA TYR A 145 -6.63 -0.42 7.46
C TYR A 145 -6.53 -0.34 8.99
N ASN A 146 -7.47 -0.94 9.72
CA ASN A 146 -7.32 -1.23 11.14
C ASN A 146 -6.45 -2.47 11.43
N ALA A 147 -5.92 -3.12 10.40
CA ALA A 147 -5.20 -4.40 10.44
C ALA A 147 -6.07 -5.60 10.89
N ASP A 148 -7.39 -5.46 10.88
CA ASP A 148 -8.35 -6.56 11.08
C ASP A 148 -8.59 -7.28 9.74
N PHE A 149 -7.55 -7.97 9.25
CA PHE A 149 -7.56 -8.60 7.92
C PHE A 149 -8.55 -9.75 7.82
N LEU A 150 -8.77 -10.48 8.91
CA LEU A 150 -9.70 -11.59 8.92
C LEU A 150 -11.14 -11.11 8.75
N GLN A 151 -11.56 -10.11 9.54
CA GLN A 151 -12.89 -9.53 9.45
C GLN A 151 -13.10 -8.81 8.11
N ALA A 152 -12.07 -8.10 7.62
CA ALA A 152 -12.09 -7.48 6.31
C ALA A 152 -12.31 -8.52 5.20
N SER A 153 -11.59 -9.65 5.22
CA SER A 153 -11.75 -10.73 4.24
C SER A 153 -13.16 -11.31 4.23
N ALA A 154 -13.75 -11.51 5.43
CA ALA A 154 -15.12 -11.95 5.57
C ALA A 154 -16.12 -10.94 4.99
N THR A 155 -15.91 -9.65 5.24
CA THR A 155 -16.73 -8.57 4.66
C THR A 155 -16.63 -8.55 3.13
N PHE A 156 -15.42 -8.66 2.55
CA PHE A 156 -15.26 -8.71 1.10
C PHE A 156 -15.84 -9.98 0.47
N SER A 157 -15.74 -11.13 1.15
CA SER A 157 -16.40 -12.35 0.72
C SER A 157 -17.92 -12.19 0.68
N TYR A 158 -18.50 -11.55 1.71
CA TYR A 158 -19.92 -11.22 1.74
C TYR A 158 -20.32 -10.33 0.56
N ILE A 159 -19.54 -9.24 0.30
CA ILE A 159 -19.80 -8.33 -0.82
C ILE A 159 -19.81 -9.08 -2.16
N ALA A 160 -18.82 -9.94 -2.40
CA ALA A 160 -18.71 -10.68 -3.66
C ALA A 160 -19.91 -11.62 -3.90
N ARG A 161 -20.49 -12.20 -2.83
CA ARG A 161 -21.71 -13.03 -2.93
C ARG A 161 -22.98 -12.19 -3.07
N HIS A 162 -23.09 -11.14 -2.24
CA HIS A 162 -24.30 -10.31 -2.17
C HIS A 162 -24.52 -9.47 -3.43
N TYR A 163 -23.44 -9.07 -4.10
CA TYR A 163 -23.45 -8.29 -5.34
C TYR A 163 -23.00 -9.10 -6.57
N ALA A 164 -23.28 -10.41 -6.59
CA ALA A 164 -22.84 -11.32 -7.64
C ALA A 164 -23.26 -10.89 -9.07
N HIS A 165 -24.28 -10.03 -9.19
CA HIS A 165 -24.76 -9.46 -10.45
C HIS A 165 -23.91 -8.26 -10.96
N ASP A 166 -22.98 -7.75 -10.16
CA ASP A 166 -22.12 -6.58 -10.47
C ASP A 166 -20.66 -7.04 -10.53
N GLU A 167 -20.22 -7.44 -11.73
CA GLU A 167 -18.88 -8.00 -11.97
C GLU A 167 -17.75 -7.06 -11.49
N GLU A 168 -17.93 -5.73 -11.65
CA GLU A 168 -16.93 -4.74 -11.21
C GLU A 168 -16.79 -4.73 -9.68
N VAL A 169 -17.90 -4.81 -8.96
CA VAL A 169 -17.91 -4.86 -7.49
C VAL A 169 -17.38 -6.20 -6.98
N VAL A 170 -17.73 -7.29 -7.63
CA VAL A 170 -17.20 -8.62 -7.31
C VAL A 170 -15.68 -8.64 -7.48
N ALA A 171 -15.18 -8.15 -8.61
CA ALA A 171 -13.73 -8.08 -8.84
C ALA A 171 -13.02 -7.18 -7.82
N GLU A 172 -13.57 -5.99 -7.51
CA GLU A 172 -13.02 -5.10 -6.47
C GLU A 172 -12.97 -5.79 -5.11
N ALA A 173 -14.06 -6.45 -4.70
CA ALA A 173 -14.12 -7.16 -3.43
C ALA A 173 -13.14 -8.34 -3.36
N ARG A 174 -13.03 -9.13 -4.43
CA ARG A 174 -12.06 -10.23 -4.51
C ARG A 174 -10.61 -9.75 -4.45
N LEU A 175 -10.28 -8.62 -5.10
CA LEU A 175 -8.96 -8.03 -5.01
C LEU A 175 -8.62 -7.57 -3.59
N TRP A 176 -9.57 -6.95 -2.90
CA TRP A 176 -9.37 -6.61 -1.48
C TRP A 176 -9.25 -7.85 -0.59
N GLN A 177 -10.00 -8.91 -0.88
CA GLN A 177 -9.89 -10.19 -0.16
C GLN A 177 -8.50 -10.83 -0.36
N ALA A 178 -7.98 -10.83 -1.59
CA ALA A 178 -6.62 -11.30 -1.89
C ALA A 178 -5.56 -10.46 -1.13
N ARG A 179 -5.75 -9.15 -1.02
CA ARG A 179 -4.87 -8.30 -0.18
C ARG A 179 -4.92 -8.71 1.29
N CYS A 180 -6.10 -8.99 1.84
CA CYS A 180 -6.21 -9.46 3.24
C CYS A 180 -5.40 -10.74 3.44
N TYR A 181 -5.53 -11.70 2.53
CA TYR A 181 -4.78 -12.96 2.60
C TYR A 181 -3.28 -12.74 2.44
N SER A 182 -2.85 -11.85 1.55
CA SER A 182 -1.43 -11.50 1.41
C SER A 182 -0.84 -10.84 2.67
N GLU A 183 -1.63 -10.03 3.40
CA GLU A 183 -1.18 -9.47 4.69
C GLU A 183 -1.10 -10.51 5.80
N MET A 184 -1.94 -11.56 5.76
CA MET A 184 -1.90 -12.70 6.69
C MET A 184 -0.89 -13.77 6.28
N GLU A 185 -0.16 -13.57 5.16
CA GLU A 185 0.77 -14.55 4.57
C GLU A 185 0.07 -15.85 4.12
N TRP A 186 -1.23 -15.80 3.88
CA TRP A 186 -2.00 -16.90 3.32
C TRP A 186 -1.90 -16.83 1.79
N PHE A 187 -0.69 -17.12 1.31
CA PHE A 187 -0.34 -16.92 -0.10
C PHE A 187 -1.10 -17.84 -1.05
N TYR A 188 -1.43 -19.05 -0.62
CA TYR A 188 -2.21 -19.99 -1.43
C TYR A 188 -3.63 -19.46 -1.71
N GLU A 189 -4.30 -18.96 -0.67
CA GLU A 189 -5.65 -18.40 -0.79
C GLU A 189 -5.66 -17.11 -1.62
N ALA A 190 -4.61 -16.29 -1.49
CA ALA A 190 -4.44 -15.10 -2.30
C ALA A 190 -4.26 -15.44 -3.78
N GLU A 191 -3.41 -16.42 -4.09
CA GLU A 191 -3.14 -16.90 -5.44
C GLU A 191 -4.38 -17.50 -6.11
N ASP A 192 -5.14 -18.32 -5.39
CA ASP A 192 -6.39 -18.92 -5.89
C ASP A 192 -7.39 -17.84 -6.34
N ILE A 193 -7.57 -16.79 -5.54
CA ILE A 193 -8.44 -15.67 -5.93
C ILE A 193 -7.91 -14.94 -7.14
N LEU A 194 -6.62 -14.60 -7.16
CA LEU A 194 -6.00 -13.83 -8.24
C LEU A 194 -5.99 -14.62 -9.55
N GLY A 195 -5.70 -15.93 -9.48
CA GLY A 195 -5.75 -16.83 -10.61
C GLY A 195 -7.15 -16.99 -11.20
N LYS A 196 -8.18 -17.15 -10.34
CA LYS A 196 -9.59 -17.22 -10.76
C LYS A 196 -10.05 -15.94 -11.44
N LEU A 197 -9.64 -14.76 -10.90
CA LEU A 197 -9.94 -13.47 -11.54
C LEU A 197 -9.30 -13.37 -12.92
N ASN A 198 -8.05 -13.79 -13.07
CA ASN A 198 -7.34 -13.75 -14.35
C ASN A 198 -8.01 -14.69 -15.39
N THR A 199 -8.35 -15.91 -14.99
CA THR A 199 -8.98 -16.91 -15.86
C THR A 199 -10.39 -16.50 -16.31
N ASN A 200 -11.20 -15.92 -15.42
CA ASN A 200 -12.57 -15.52 -15.70
C ASN A 200 -12.67 -14.17 -16.44
N GLY A 201 -11.56 -13.48 -16.62
CA GLY A 201 -11.50 -12.14 -17.20
C GLY A 201 -11.76 -11.04 -16.18
N ILE A 202 -10.85 -10.05 -16.17
CA ILE A 202 -10.90 -8.93 -15.23
C ILE A 202 -11.65 -7.77 -15.87
N PRO A 203 -12.69 -7.21 -15.22
CA PRO A 203 -13.37 -6.02 -15.72
C PRO A 203 -12.38 -4.88 -15.97
N ARG A 204 -12.53 -4.16 -17.09
CA ARG A 204 -11.59 -3.11 -17.52
C ARG A 204 -11.26 -2.08 -16.44
N LYS A 205 -12.25 -1.74 -15.61
CA LYS A 205 -12.06 -0.79 -14.49
C LYS A 205 -11.16 -1.33 -13.38
N ASN A 206 -11.07 -2.65 -13.23
CA ASN A 206 -10.31 -3.31 -12.16
C ASN A 206 -8.91 -3.73 -12.60
N LEU A 207 -8.53 -3.62 -13.88
CA LEU A 207 -7.23 -4.06 -14.41
C LEU A 207 -6.03 -3.41 -13.67
N ASN A 208 -6.10 -2.11 -13.43
CA ASN A 208 -5.03 -1.41 -12.74
C ASN A 208 -4.92 -1.80 -11.26
N GLN A 209 -6.07 -2.02 -10.61
CA GLN A 209 -6.12 -2.50 -9.24
C GLN A 209 -5.59 -3.93 -9.15
N TYR A 210 -5.97 -4.79 -10.09
CA TYR A 210 -5.43 -6.16 -10.19
C TYR A 210 -3.90 -6.13 -10.30
N ALA A 211 -3.36 -5.33 -11.22
CA ALA A 211 -1.90 -5.24 -11.38
C ALA A 211 -1.20 -4.80 -10.09
N ALA A 212 -1.77 -3.84 -9.36
CA ALA A 212 -1.19 -3.38 -8.10
C ALA A 212 -1.27 -4.45 -6.98
N VAL A 213 -2.40 -5.15 -6.88
CA VAL A 213 -2.58 -6.21 -5.87
C VAL A 213 -1.71 -7.42 -6.18
N TYR A 214 -1.63 -7.80 -7.45
CA TYR A 214 -0.82 -8.94 -7.84
C TYR A 214 0.69 -8.66 -7.70
N ALA A 215 1.13 -7.44 -8.03
CA ALA A 215 2.51 -7.02 -7.80
C ALA A 215 2.89 -7.08 -6.30
N ASP A 216 2.01 -6.60 -5.41
CA ASP A 216 2.23 -6.64 -3.96
C ASP A 216 2.30 -8.08 -3.43
N TYR A 217 1.37 -8.95 -3.88
CA TYR A 217 1.38 -10.38 -3.58
C TYR A 217 2.68 -11.05 -4.01
N LEU A 218 3.10 -10.86 -5.26
CA LEU A 218 4.30 -11.48 -5.80
C LEU A 218 5.57 -11.03 -5.05
N VAL A 219 5.66 -9.75 -4.69
CA VAL A 219 6.80 -9.24 -3.89
C VAL A 219 6.82 -9.86 -2.50
N LYS A 220 5.67 -9.95 -1.81
CA LYS A 220 5.59 -10.60 -0.49
C LYS A 220 5.95 -12.09 -0.55
N ASN A 221 5.59 -12.75 -1.65
CA ASN A 221 5.94 -14.14 -1.92
C ASN A 221 7.34 -14.31 -2.57
N LYS A 222 8.13 -13.22 -2.63
CA LYS A 222 9.51 -13.18 -3.18
C LYS A 222 9.64 -13.61 -4.66
N GLN A 223 8.55 -13.58 -5.41
CA GLN A 223 8.49 -13.86 -6.85
C GLN A 223 8.78 -12.58 -7.66
N TYR A 224 10.00 -12.08 -7.53
CA TYR A 224 10.38 -10.74 -8.01
C TYR A 224 10.34 -10.62 -9.54
N GLU A 225 10.75 -11.64 -10.27
CA GLU A 225 10.76 -11.63 -11.74
C GLU A 225 9.35 -11.46 -12.29
N GLU A 226 8.41 -12.24 -11.78
CA GLU A 226 7.00 -12.19 -12.17
C GLU A 226 6.32 -10.88 -11.73
N ALA A 227 6.78 -10.25 -10.64
CA ALA A 227 6.23 -8.99 -10.14
C ALA A 227 6.48 -7.80 -11.09
N VAL A 228 7.60 -7.77 -11.83
CA VAL A 228 8.05 -6.62 -12.64
C VAL A 228 7.01 -6.10 -13.63
N PRO A 229 6.35 -6.90 -14.48
CA PRO A 229 5.37 -6.39 -15.45
C PRO A 229 4.14 -5.79 -14.78
N TYR A 230 3.69 -6.37 -13.67
CA TYR A 230 2.57 -5.85 -12.88
C TYR A 230 2.94 -4.56 -12.16
N PHE A 231 4.17 -4.46 -11.62
CA PHE A 231 4.69 -3.23 -11.05
C PHE A 231 4.72 -2.08 -12.05
N LYS A 232 5.22 -2.32 -13.26
CA LYS A 232 5.24 -1.30 -14.33
C LYS A 232 3.83 -0.79 -14.64
N THR A 233 2.85 -1.67 -14.71
CA THR A 233 1.44 -1.32 -14.94
C THR A 233 0.89 -0.52 -13.76
N ALA A 234 1.14 -0.97 -12.53
CA ALA A 234 0.69 -0.30 -11.31
C ALA A 234 1.31 1.10 -11.15
N ILE A 235 2.61 1.26 -11.40
CA ILE A 235 3.31 2.57 -11.38
C ILE A 235 2.70 3.54 -12.38
N LYS A 236 2.38 3.07 -13.60
CA LYS A 236 1.77 3.90 -14.65
C LYS A 236 0.37 4.37 -14.25
N ALA A 237 -0.39 3.53 -13.56
CA ALA A 237 -1.76 3.81 -13.14
C ALA A 237 -1.85 4.63 -11.84
N GLU A 238 -0.82 4.60 -10.98
CA GLU A 238 -0.82 5.27 -9.68
C GLU A 238 -0.89 6.79 -9.84
N LYS A 239 -1.93 7.40 -9.25
CA LYS A 239 -2.17 8.85 -9.31
C LYS A 239 -1.45 9.61 -8.20
N ASN A 240 -1.29 8.99 -7.03
CA ASN A 240 -0.58 9.61 -5.92
C ASN A 240 0.92 9.66 -6.23
N ARG A 241 1.46 10.87 -6.39
CA ARG A 241 2.88 11.08 -6.73
C ARG A 241 3.83 10.46 -5.70
N ARG A 242 3.53 10.58 -4.40
CA ARG A 242 4.35 10.02 -3.32
C ARG A 242 4.40 8.49 -3.42
N GLN A 243 3.24 7.86 -3.54
CA GLN A 243 3.14 6.40 -3.67
C GLN A 243 3.82 5.89 -4.95
N ARG A 244 3.59 6.56 -6.08
CA ARG A 244 4.24 6.23 -7.36
C ARG A 244 5.76 6.30 -7.25
N THR A 245 6.31 7.27 -6.53
CA THR A 245 7.76 7.41 -6.35
C THR A 245 8.31 6.30 -5.43
N ARG A 246 7.59 5.93 -4.35
CA ARG A 246 7.92 4.78 -3.52
C ARG A 246 7.92 3.47 -4.32
N MET A 247 6.91 3.26 -5.15
CA MET A 247 6.84 2.08 -6.03
C MET A 247 8.03 2.02 -7.01
N LYS A 248 8.48 3.16 -7.54
CA LYS A 248 9.69 3.20 -8.37
C LYS A 248 10.95 2.84 -7.60
N TYR A 249 11.06 3.28 -6.35
CA TYR A 249 12.18 2.92 -5.49
C TYR A 249 12.18 1.41 -5.22
N LEU A 250 11.03 0.83 -4.84
CA LEU A 250 10.88 -0.60 -4.65
C LEU A 250 11.22 -1.40 -5.92
N LEU A 251 10.76 -0.94 -7.10
CA LEU A 251 11.13 -1.58 -8.36
C LEU A 251 12.64 -1.51 -8.63
N GLY A 252 13.29 -0.42 -8.22
CA GLY A 252 14.74 -0.30 -8.25
C GLY A 252 15.44 -1.32 -7.35
N GLN A 253 14.91 -1.56 -6.14
CA GLN A 253 15.41 -2.58 -5.23
C GLN A 253 15.19 -4.00 -5.81
N ILE A 254 14.03 -4.28 -6.39
CA ILE A 254 13.72 -5.55 -7.05
C ILE A 254 14.72 -5.81 -8.20
N TYR A 255 15.02 -4.82 -9.03
CA TYR A 255 16.01 -4.97 -10.07
C TYR A 255 17.44 -5.21 -9.54
N ALA A 256 17.80 -4.54 -8.43
CA ALA A 256 19.08 -4.75 -7.78
C ALA A 256 19.21 -6.18 -7.21
N GLU A 257 18.15 -6.72 -6.62
CA GLU A 257 18.08 -8.09 -6.11
C GLU A 257 18.22 -9.16 -7.22
N GLN A 258 17.86 -8.79 -8.45
CA GLN A 258 17.99 -9.63 -9.65
C GLN A 258 19.31 -9.38 -10.42
N ASP A 259 20.27 -8.68 -9.84
CA ASP A 259 21.52 -8.26 -10.50
C ASP A 259 21.32 -7.43 -11.78
N GLN A 260 20.10 -6.89 -12.01
CA GLN A 260 19.77 -6.02 -13.14
C GLN A 260 20.20 -4.56 -12.86
N ASN A 261 21.49 -4.39 -12.53
CA ASN A 261 22.06 -3.14 -12.00
C ASN A 261 21.78 -1.91 -12.87
N GLY A 262 21.80 -2.05 -14.20
CA GLY A 262 21.50 -0.96 -15.13
C GLY A 262 20.07 -0.45 -15.02
N LEU A 263 19.07 -1.34 -14.85
CA LEU A 263 17.67 -0.98 -14.65
C LEU A 263 17.44 -0.42 -13.25
N ALA A 264 18.06 -0.99 -12.23
CA ALA A 264 18.04 -0.48 -10.86
C ALA A 264 18.56 0.96 -10.81
N TYR A 265 19.72 1.23 -11.43
CA TYR A 265 20.32 2.56 -11.54
C TYR A 265 19.36 3.58 -12.15
N GLN A 266 18.69 3.20 -13.25
CA GLN A 266 17.70 4.04 -13.91
C GLN A 266 16.49 4.32 -13.00
N MET A 267 15.98 3.33 -12.27
CA MET A 267 14.83 3.51 -11.37
C MET A 267 15.17 4.44 -10.22
N PHE A 268 16.29 4.25 -9.54
CA PHE A 268 16.76 5.17 -8.50
C PHE A 268 16.97 6.59 -9.05
N GLY A 269 17.52 6.72 -10.26
CA GLY A 269 17.64 8.01 -10.96
C GLY A 269 16.29 8.69 -11.24
N GLN A 270 15.24 7.93 -11.55
CA GLN A 270 13.87 8.47 -11.70
C GLN A 270 13.27 8.90 -10.36
N VAL A 271 13.58 8.19 -9.26
CA VAL A 271 13.17 8.58 -7.90
C VAL A 271 13.78 9.94 -7.55
N ILE A 272 15.07 10.10 -7.72
CA ILE A 272 15.80 11.36 -7.45
C ILE A 272 15.22 12.53 -8.26
N LYS A 273 14.96 12.32 -9.56
CA LYS A 273 14.37 13.35 -10.45
C LYS A 273 12.92 13.70 -10.09
N ALA A 274 12.23 12.84 -9.38
CA ALA A 274 10.86 13.11 -8.91
C ALA A 274 10.80 14.10 -7.75
N ASN A 275 11.94 14.54 -7.20
CA ASN A 275 12.04 15.44 -6.06
C ASN A 275 11.16 14.96 -4.88
N PRO A 276 11.45 13.77 -4.31
CA PRO A 276 10.73 13.19 -3.18
C PRO A 276 11.12 13.86 -1.86
N PRO A 277 10.54 13.46 -0.71
CA PRO A 277 11.09 13.80 0.61
C PRO A 277 12.56 13.43 0.72
N TYR A 278 13.29 14.18 1.55
CA TYR A 278 14.75 14.10 1.62
C TYR A 278 15.28 12.69 1.92
N GLU A 279 14.63 11.98 2.84
CA GLU A 279 15.03 10.63 3.24
C GLU A 279 14.99 9.65 2.07
N LEU A 280 13.95 9.72 1.25
CA LEU A 280 13.81 8.87 0.05
C LEU A 280 14.80 9.29 -1.05
N GLU A 281 15.05 10.60 -1.23
CA GLU A 281 16.06 11.08 -2.17
C GLU A 281 17.45 10.59 -1.76
N PHE A 282 17.77 10.74 -0.48
CA PHE A 282 19.04 10.31 0.10
C PHE A 282 19.24 8.81 -0.10
N ALA A 283 18.26 7.99 0.31
CA ALA A 283 18.32 6.55 0.15
C ALA A 283 18.48 6.13 -1.32
N ALA A 284 17.75 6.79 -2.24
CA ALA A 284 17.88 6.50 -3.67
C ALA A 284 19.28 6.84 -4.22
N ARG A 285 19.95 7.88 -3.70
CA ARG A 285 21.32 8.21 -4.05
C ARG A 285 22.31 7.17 -3.56
N ILE A 286 22.14 6.70 -2.31
CA ILE A 286 22.98 5.64 -1.73
C ILE A 286 22.82 4.33 -2.54
N ARG A 287 21.58 3.86 -2.72
CA ARG A 287 21.30 2.65 -3.50
C ARG A 287 21.78 2.74 -4.95
N GLN A 288 21.73 3.93 -5.56
CA GLN A 288 22.27 4.14 -6.90
C GLN A 288 23.78 3.90 -6.96
N THR A 289 24.53 4.12 -5.86
CA THR A 289 25.97 3.85 -5.83
C THR A 289 26.30 2.36 -5.68
N GLU A 290 25.43 1.59 -5.05
CA GLU A 290 25.59 0.14 -4.88
C GLU A 290 25.49 -0.61 -6.22
N VAL A 291 24.56 -0.14 -7.08
CA VAL A 291 24.32 -0.72 -8.42
C VAL A 291 25.10 0.00 -9.52
N PHE A 292 26.09 0.80 -9.15
CA PHE A 292 26.88 1.59 -10.10
C PHE A 292 27.92 0.72 -10.80
N THR A 293 27.71 0.44 -12.07
CA THR A 293 28.57 -0.44 -12.89
C THR A 293 29.55 0.31 -13.79
N GLY A 294 29.52 1.65 -13.80
CA GLY A 294 30.44 2.45 -14.63
C GLY A 294 29.91 3.85 -14.92
N GLY A 295 30.79 4.70 -15.45
CA GLY A 295 30.47 6.08 -15.82
C GLY A 295 31.38 7.12 -15.17
N ASN A 296 30.89 8.33 -14.90
CA ASN A 296 31.69 9.40 -14.34
C ASN A 296 31.84 9.26 -12.81
N TYR A 297 32.74 8.39 -12.35
CA TYR A 297 33.09 8.17 -10.95
C TYR A 297 33.40 9.48 -10.18
N GLN A 298 34.15 10.39 -10.81
CA GLN A 298 34.53 11.65 -10.19
C GLN A 298 33.32 12.53 -9.83
N LYS A 299 32.30 12.51 -10.67
CA LYS A 299 31.05 13.23 -10.39
C LYS A 299 30.31 12.61 -9.20
N VAL A 300 30.25 11.28 -9.10
CA VAL A 300 29.60 10.56 -7.99
C VAL A 300 30.37 10.80 -6.70
N ILE A 301 31.71 10.66 -6.71
CA ILE A 301 32.56 10.91 -5.53
C ILE A 301 32.40 12.36 -5.03
N LYS A 302 32.46 13.35 -5.92
CA LYS A 302 32.26 14.77 -5.54
C LYS A 302 30.86 15.01 -4.96
N MET A 303 29.83 14.35 -5.47
CA MET A 303 28.48 14.43 -4.92
C MET A 303 28.42 13.88 -3.50
N LEU A 304 28.93 12.67 -3.27
CA LEU A 304 28.95 12.04 -1.95
C LEU A 304 29.81 12.82 -0.95
N GLN A 305 30.96 13.35 -1.36
CA GLN A 305 31.78 14.23 -0.52
C GLN A 305 31.07 15.52 -0.10
N ARG A 306 30.21 16.09 -0.97
CA ARG A 306 29.34 17.22 -0.60
C ARG A 306 28.26 16.78 0.41
N MET A 307 27.70 15.58 0.21
CA MET A 307 26.73 15.02 1.16
C MET A 307 27.39 14.82 2.55
N ALA A 308 28.63 14.31 2.61
CA ALA A 308 29.36 14.15 3.85
C ALA A 308 29.63 15.46 4.61
N LYS A 309 29.75 16.58 3.88
CA LYS A 309 29.98 17.92 4.46
C LYS A 309 28.68 18.64 4.86
N SER A 310 27.53 18.10 4.53
CA SER A 310 26.23 18.72 4.83
C SER A 310 25.78 18.40 6.25
N ASP A 311 25.46 19.43 7.03
CA ASP A 311 24.94 19.28 8.39
C ASP A 311 23.66 18.46 8.47
N LYS A 312 22.88 18.40 7.38
CA LYS A 312 21.67 17.59 7.28
C LYS A 312 21.94 16.08 7.37
N ASN A 313 23.18 15.67 7.09
CA ASN A 313 23.57 14.27 7.01
C ASN A 313 24.43 13.82 8.19
N LYS A 314 24.51 14.60 9.27
CA LYS A 314 25.34 14.25 10.43
C LYS A 314 25.03 12.86 11.01
N ASP A 315 23.74 12.51 11.02
CA ASP A 315 23.27 11.22 11.53
C ASP A 315 23.26 10.09 10.49
N LEU A 316 23.69 10.39 9.26
CA LEU A 316 23.68 9.48 8.11
C LEU A 316 25.08 9.37 7.47
N LEU A 317 26.13 9.76 8.20
CA LEU A 317 27.50 9.76 7.68
C LEU A 317 28.02 8.35 7.39
N ASP A 318 27.61 7.37 8.16
CA ASP A 318 27.88 5.95 7.92
C ASP A 318 27.42 5.51 6.54
N GLN A 319 26.18 5.83 6.15
CA GLN A 319 25.65 5.52 4.81
C GLN A 319 26.41 6.27 3.69
N VAL A 320 26.79 7.55 3.92
CA VAL A 320 27.54 8.32 2.92
C VAL A 320 28.94 7.75 2.71
N TYR A 321 29.65 7.41 3.78
CA TYR A 321 30.98 6.82 3.68
C TYR A 321 30.92 5.37 3.17
N TYR A 322 29.88 4.60 3.50
CA TYR A 322 29.58 3.32 2.87
C TYR A 322 29.46 3.46 1.35
N ALA A 323 28.66 4.41 0.87
CA ALA A 323 28.50 4.66 -0.55
C ALA A 323 29.81 5.08 -1.23
N LEU A 324 30.64 5.91 -0.59
CA LEU A 324 31.98 6.23 -1.07
C LEU A 324 32.86 4.99 -1.20
N GLY A 325 32.82 4.13 -0.18
CA GLY A 325 33.53 2.84 -0.19
C GLY A 325 33.12 1.99 -1.38
N ASN A 326 31.80 1.86 -1.64
CA ASN A 326 31.28 1.11 -2.78
C ASN A 326 31.74 1.66 -4.14
N VAL A 327 31.76 3.00 -4.31
CA VAL A 327 32.25 3.63 -5.53
C VAL A 327 33.75 3.39 -5.73
N TYR A 328 34.55 3.38 -4.67
CA TYR A 328 35.97 3.05 -4.77
C TYR A 328 36.16 1.54 -5.06
N MET A 329 35.35 0.67 -4.47
CA MET A 329 35.38 -0.79 -4.79
C MET A 329 35.06 -1.07 -6.24
N SER A 330 34.07 -0.40 -6.83
CA SER A 330 33.73 -0.55 -8.27
C SER A 330 34.85 -0.08 -9.20
N ARG A 331 35.87 0.59 -8.68
CA ARG A 331 37.11 0.98 -9.38
C ARG A 331 38.32 0.14 -9.00
N GLU A 332 38.12 -0.92 -8.24
CA GLU A 332 39.20 -1.77 -7.69
C GLU A 332 40.17 -1.01 -6.76
N ASP A 333 39.79 0.21 -6.31
CA ASP A 333 40.56 1.02 -5.39
C ASP A 333 40.26 0.60 -3.94
N THR A 334 40.75 -0.58 -3.59
CA THR A 334 40.52 -1.21 -2.28
C THR A 334 41.05 -0.37 -1.12
N VAL A 335 42.13 0.41 -1.33
CA VAL A 335 42.75 1.24 -0.28
C VAL A 335 41.79 2.36 0.14
N ASN A 336 41.30 3.13 -0.83
CA ASN A 336 40.32 4.19 -0.53
C ASN A 336 38.97 3.62 -0.11
N ALA A 337 38.57 2.45 -0.57
CA ALA A 337 37.36 1.76 -0.11
C ALA A 337 37.44 1.46 1.38
N ILE A 338 38.49 0.79 1.86
CA ILE A 338 38.71 0.48 3.27
C ILE A 338 38.68 1.76 4.12
N LYS A 339 39.43 2.80 3.70
CA LYS A 339 39.46 4.08 4.41
C LYS A 339 38.06 4.69 4.59
N ASN A 340 37.22 4.61 3.56
CA ASN A 340 35.87 5.17 3.65
C ASN A 340 34.94 4.28 4.50
N TYR A 341 35.02 2.97 4.43
CA TYR A 341 34.26 2.10 5.32
C TYR A 341 34.66 2.28 6.80
N GLU A 342 35.97 2.47 7.09
CA GLU A 342 36.45 2.81 8.43
C GLU A 342 35.86 4.13 8.94
N LEU A 343 35.82 5.17 8.07
CA LEU A 343 35.15 6.43 8.37
C LEU A 343 33.65 6.24 8.61
N GLY A 344 32.98 5.35 7.88
CA GLY A 344 31.59 5.01 8.11
C GLY A 344 31.37 4.42 9.51
N VAL A 345 32.23 3.50 9.94
CA VAL A 345 32.16 2.93 11.29
C VAL A 345 32.47 3.99 12.38
N GLU A 346 33.48 4.85 12.15
CA GLU A 346 33.89 5.89 13.09
C GLU A 346 32.82 6.99 13.26
N LYS A 347 32.24 7.45 12.16
CA LYS A 347 31.28 8.58 12.14
C LYS A 347 29.85 8.18 12.41
N SER A 348 29.55 6.87 12.50
CA SER A 348 28.21 6.41 12.85
C SER A 348 27.80 6.88 14.23
N THR A 349 26.64 7.52 14.30
CA THR A 349 26.04 8.00 15.56
C THR A 349 25.19 6.93 16.24
N GLN A 350 24.81 5.89 15.49
CA GLN A 350 23.97 4.77 15.94
C GLN A 350 24.71 3.45 15.76
N ASN A 351 24.60 2.55 16.74
CA ASN A 351 25.09 1.17 16.62
C ASN A 351 24.02 0.29 15.97
N GLY A 352 23.59 0.65 14.76
CA GLY A 352 22.53 0.02 14.00
C GLY A 352 23.04 -0.69 12.75
N LEU A 353 22.10 -1.05 11.88
CA LEU A 353 22.33 -1.80 10.64
C LEU A 353 23.34 -1.10 9.69
N ASP A 354 23.26 0.21 9.54
CA ASP A 354 24.14 0.96 8.63
C ASP A 354 25.62 0.86 9.02
N LYS A 355 25.91 0.93 10.32
CA LYS A 355 27.26 0.68 10.84
C LYS A 355 27.68 -0.77 10.64
N ALA A 356 26.76 -1.71 10.91
CA ALA A 356 27.03 -3.14 10.74
C ALA A 356 27.38 -3.49 9.29
N ILE A 357 26.72 -2.88 8.31
CA ILE A 357 27.01 -3.07 6.88
C ILE A 357 28.44 -2.61 6.55
N CYS A 358 28.86 -1.45 7.05
CA CYS A 358 30.27 -1.00 6.90
C CYS A 358 31.26 -2.00 7.49
N GLN A 359 30.95 -2.51 8.70
CA GLN A 359 31.78 -3.50 9.37
C GLN A 359 31.86 -4.84 8.63
N ILE A 360 30.74 -5.32 8.03
CA ILE A 360 30.76 -6.51 7.19
C ILE A 360 31.71 -6.32 6.00
N LYS A 361 31.59 -5.19 5.28
CA LYS A 361 32.48 -4.89 4.14
C LYS A 361 33.96 -4.83 4.55
N LEU A 362 34.27 -4.25 5.69
CA LEU A 362 35.64 -4.24 6.24
C LEU A 362 36.11 -5.64 6.61
N GLY A 363 35.26 -6.43 7.28
CA GLY A 363 35.55 -7.81 7.64
C GLY A 363 35.89 -8.66 6.41
N ASP A 364 35.07 -8.57 5.36
CA ASP A 364 35.28 -9.28 4.09
C ASP A 364 36.61 -8.87 3.43
N LEU A 365 36.91 -7.56 3.35
CA LEU A 365 38.13 -7.06 2.72
C LEU A 365 39.38 -7.44 3.52
N TYR A 366 39.35 -7.36 4.85
CA TYR A 366 40.47 -7.81 5.68
C TYR A 366 40.63 -9.33 5.65
N PHE A 367 39.54 -10.08 5.61
CA PHE A 367 39.60 -11.53 5.47
C PHE A 367 40.24 -11.95 4.13
N GLN A 368 39.87 -11.31 3.01
CA GLN A 368 40.50 -11.55 1.69
C GLN A 368 41.99 -11.21 1.68
N LYS A 369 42.38 -10.18 2.45
CA LYS A 369 43.81 -9.82 2.65
C LYS A 369 44.54 -10.71 3.66
N ARG A 370 43.85 -11.70 4.24
CA ARG A 370 44.37 -12.59 5.31
C ARG A 370 44.75 -11.82 6.61
N ASP A 371 44.25 -10.62 6.79
CA ASP A 371 44.40 -9.85 8.04
C ASP A 371 43.26 -10.21 9.01
N TYR A 372 43.36 -11.41 9.59
CA TYR A 372 42.31 -11.95 10.44
C TYR A 372 42.20 -11.16 11.79
N VAL A 373 43.25 -10.51 12.19
CA VAL A 373 43.28 -9.66 13.42
C VAL A 373 42.33 -8.48 13.27
N LYS A 374 42.22 -7.92 12.05
CA LYS A 374 41.28 -6.84 11.76
C LYS A 374 39.92 -7.36 11.29
N ALA A 375 39.84 -8.51 10.64
CA ALA A 375 38.59 -9.08 10.16
C ALA A 375 37.64 -9.44 11.34
N GLN A 376 38.17 -10.14 12.35
CA GLN A 376 37.37 -10.64 13.48
C GLN A 376 36.59 -9.56 14.23
N PRO A 377 37.20 -8.43 14.70
CA PRO A 377 36.46 -7.41 15.43
C PRO A 377 35.39 -6.72 14.56
N ASN A 378 35.58 -6.62 13.24
CA ASN A 378 34.58 -6.08 12.34
C ASN A 378 33.36 -7.00 12.25
N PHE A 379 33.54 -8.31 12.05
CA PHE A 379 32.43 -9.26 12.05
C PHE A 379 31.69 -9.32 13.40
N SER A 380 32.44 -9.32 14.51
CA SER A 380 31.84 -9.31 15.85
C SER A 380 31.03 -8.02 16.12
N GLY A 381 31.54 -6.87 15.68
CA GLY A 381 30.84 -5.59 15.77
C GLY A 381 29.57 -5.56 14.93
N ALA A 382 29.63 -6.09 13.71
CA ALA A 382 28.48 -6.20 12.82
C ALA A 382 27.37 -7.07 13.42
N LEU A 383 27.72 -8.24 13.96
CA LEU A 383 26.76 -9.14 14.62
C LEU A 383 26.05 -8.46 15.77
N SER A 384 26.79 -7.71 16.62
CA SER A 384 26.21 -6.94 17.72
C SER A 384 25.23 -5.86 17.26
N GLY A 385 25.51 -5.18 16.12
CA GLY A 385 24.62 -4.19 15.53
C GLY A 385 23.31 -4.81 15.02
N ILE A 386 23.39 -5.93 14.32
CA ILE A 386 22.24 -6.66 13.78
C ILE A 386 21.34 -7.21 14.89
N GLN A 387 21.91 -7.82 15.93
CA GLN A 387 21.15 -8.37 17.07
C GLN A 387 20.39 -7.29 17.84
N LYS A 388 20.94 -6.08 17.94
CA LYS A 388 20.29 -4.97 18.62
C LYS A 388 19.04 -4.49 17.87
N GLU A 389 19.07 -4.50 16.56
CA GLU A 389 17.95 -4.08 15.72
C GLU A 389 16.85 -5.14 15.67
N SER A 390 17.20 -6.42 15.60
CA SER A 390 16.22 -7.54 15.69
C SER A 390 15.52 -7.59 17.06
N GLY A 391 16.17 -7.15 18.14
CA GLY A 391 15.56 -7.01 19.46
C GLY A 391 14.55 -5.86 19.56
N HIS A 392 14.62 -4.86 18.69
CA HIS A 392 13.66 -3.75 18.63
C HIS A 392 12.39 -4.08 17.80
N THR A 393 12.49 -5.01 16.86
CA THR A 393 11.33 -5.49 16.06
C THR A 393 10.44 -6.47 16.82
N ASN A 394 10.92 -7.03 17.95
CA ASN A 394 10.19 -7.97 18.79
C ASN A 394 9.59 -7.34 20.07
N ARG A 395 9.43 -6.01 20.13
CA ARG A 395 8.75 -5.32 21.24
C ARG A 395 7.52 -4.53 20.79
#